data_fd80ae7b87a36dbd0d419d01126e68e1
#
_entry.id   fd80ae7b87a36dbd0d419d01126e68e1
#
_cell.length_a   1.000
_cell.length_b   1.000
_cell.length_c   1.000
_cell.angle_alpha   90.00
_cell.angle_beta   90.00
_cell.angle_gamma   90.00
#
_symmetry.space_group_name_H-M   'P 1'
#
loop_
_entity.id
_entity.type
_entity.pdbx_description
1 polymer ?
#
loop_
_entity_poly.entity_id
_entity_poly.type
_entity_poly.pdbx_seq_one_letter_code
_entity_poly.pdbx_strand_id
1 'polypeptide(L)'
;LPPDAFLLTLLHELAHAHVDAAWLARRAAFSGGLSPLKQLTSVLRGRPARPAKPAPHGSEWQAAYRAVVTPFLTEGVFQPGVARVLEKSLRKPKASCGADPALLQVLRPKTTERPHVRDLPEGSAFRLVSGRSFVKGPRRRTRIACTEVGSGRTFAVHPLAEVVWTDAPLPAPTPAAPEIHLHP
;
A
#
# COMPACT_ATOMS: atom_id res chain seq x y z
N LEU A 1 -0.74 -0.95 -3.43
CA LEU A 1 -0.06 -0.51 -2.19
C LEU A 1 -0.49 0.91 -1.88
N PRO A 2 -0.74 1.26 -0.59
CA PRO A 2 -0.91 2.66 -0.19
C PRO A 2 0.31 3.49 -0.59
N PRO A 3 0.15 4.79 -0.92
CA PRO A 3 1.24 5.64 -1.37
C PRO A 3 2.46 5.62 -0.44
N ASP A 4 2.25 5.76 0.87
CA ASP A 4 3.32 5.74 1.86
C ASP A 4 4.07 4.39 1.91
N ALA A 5 3.35 3.27 1.76
CA ALA A 5 3.96 1.95 1.73
C ALA A 5 4.79 1.74 0.45
N PHE A 6 4.30 2.24 -0.68
CA PHE A 6 5.03 2.22 -1.94
C PHE A 6 6.32 3.06 -1.84
N LEU A 7 6.21 4.29 -1.33
CA LEU A 7 7.35 5.18 -1.16
C LEU A 7 8.40 4.55 -0.24
N LEU A 8 8.00 4.00 0.90
CA LEU A 8 8.95 3.34 1.82
C LEU A 8 9.64 2.13 1.21
N THR A 9 8.94 1.35 0.38
CA THR A 9 9.57 0.25 -0.37
C THR A 9 10.61 0.80 -1.36
N LEU A 10 10.29 1.86 -2.09
CA LEU A 10 11.21 2.49 -3.02
C LEU A 10 12.46 3.02 -2.30
N LEU A 11 12.29 3.71 -1.17
CA LEU A 11 13.40 4.23 -0.38
C LEU A 11 14.25 3.12 0.24
N HIS A 12 13.66 1.98 0.57
CA HIS A 12 14.35 0.78 1.01
C HIS A 12 15.32 0.26 -0.08
N GLU A 13 14.82 0.10 -1.30
CA GLU A 13 15.64 -0.34 -2.44
C GLU A 13 16.70 0.70 -2.82
N LEU A 14 16.39 1.98 -2.72
CA LEU A 14 17.35 3.05 -2.94
C LEU A 14 18.51 3.00 -1.92
N ALA A 15 18.22 2.66 -0.67
CA ALA A 15 19.25 2.48 0.35
C ALA A 15 20.19 1.30 0.01
N HIS A 16 19.66 0.19 -0.52
CA HIS A 16 20.48 -0.92 -1.02
C HIS A 16 21.38 -0.47 -2.18
N ALA A 17 20.80 0.21 -3.18
CA ALA A 17 21.55 0.71 -4.33
C ALA A 17 22.68 1.67 -3.90
N HIS A 18 22.43 2.53 -2.92
CA HIS A 18 23.44 3.45 -2.37
C HIS A 18 24.61 2.71 -1.73
N VAL A 19 24.32 1.69 -0.90
CA VAL A 19 25.35 0.89 -0.22
C VAL A 19 26.18 0.08 -1.23
N ASP A 20 25.51 -0.54 -2.20
CA ASP A 20 26.20 -1.32 -3.25
C ASP A 20 27.09 -0.43 -4.11
N ALA A 21 26.62 0.75 -4.53
CA ALA A 21 27.41 1.72 -5.28
C ALA A 21 28.66 2.18 -4.49
N ALA A 22 28.51 2.51 -3.21
CA ALA A 22 29.60 2.90 -2.34
C ALA A 22 30.63 1.76 -2.13
N TRP A 23 30.14 0.52 -2.00
CA TRP A 23 31.03 -0.65 -1.89
C TRP A 23 31.78 -0.92 -3.20
N LEU A 24 31.11 -0.84 -4.35
CA LEU A 24 31.73 -1.01 -5.67
C LEU A 24 32.81 0.05 -5.91
N ALA A 25 32.56 1.31 -5.57
CA ALA A 25 33.53 2.39 -5.68
C ALA A 25 34.77 2.12 -4.82
N ARG A 26 34.60 1.69 -3.55
CA ARG A 26 35.73 1.31 -2.67
C ARG A 26 36.51 0.12 -3.21
N ARG A 27 35.80 -0.87 -3.76
CA ARG A 27 36.41 -2.04 -4.36
C ARG A 27 37.23 -1.69 -5.63
N ALA A 28 36.70 -0.83 -6.48
CA ALA A 28 37.38 -0.33 -7.68
C ALA A 28 38.64 0.45 -7.31
N ALA A 29 38.59 1.36 -6.33
CA ALA A 29 39.72 2.11 -5.83
C ALA A 29 40.80 1.17 -5.27
N PHE A 30 40.40 0.08 -4.59
CA PHE A 30 41.34 -0.93 -4.11
C PHE A 30 42.03 -1.70 -5.25
N SER A 31 41.29 -1.99 -6.34
CA SER A 31 41.81 -2.79 -7.46
C SER A 31 42.60 -1.96 -8.49
N GLY A 32 42.32 -0.65 -8.59
CA GLY A 32 42.87 0.22 -9.65
C GLY A 32 44.33 0.66 -9.50
N GLY A 33 45.01 0.26 -8.43
CA GLY A 33 46.34 0.80 -8.11
C GLY A 33 47.54 -0.11 -8.27
N LEU A 34 47.41 -1.40 -8.68
CA LEU A 34 48.55 -2.32 -8.51
C LEU A 34 48.69 -3.32 -9.67
N SER A 35 49.92 -3.31 -10.27
CA SER A 35 50.38 -4.45 -11.06
C SER A 35 50.46 -5.73 -10.19
N PRO A 36 50.36 -6.94 -10.77
CA PRO A 36 50.39 -8.21 -10.04
C PRO A 36 51.59 -8.36 -9.08
N LEU A 37 52.77 -7.86 -9.47
CA LEU A 37 53.97 -7.85 -8.64
C LEU A 37 53.87 -6.95 -7.41
N LYS A 38 53.19 -5.79 -7.54
CA LYS A 38 52.95 -4.88 -6.40
C LYS A 38 51.86 -5.42 -5.45
N GLN A 39 50.97 -6.32 -5.92
CA GLN A 39 50.02 -7.01 -5.06
C GLN A 39 50.71 -8.00 -4.12
N LEU A 40 51.71 -8.74 -4.61
CA LEU A 40 52.44 -9.72 -3.79
C LEU A 40 53.25 -9.06 -2.66
N THR A 41 53.97 -7.96 -2.96
CA THR A 41 54.77 -7.23 -1.97
C THR A 41 53.94 -6.44 -0.95
N SER A 42 52.67 -6.15 -1.27
CA SER A 42 51.75 -5.40 -0.38
C SER A 42 51.17 -6.27 0.74
N VAL A 43 50.95 -7.56 0.47
CA VAL A 43 50.50 -8.53 1.49
C VAL A 43 51.50 -8.63 2.63
N LEU A 44 52.82 -8.58 2.32
CA LEU A 44 53.90 -8.62 3.30
C LEU A 44 54.05 -7.33 4.12
N ARG A 45 53.45 -6.21 3.70
CA ARG A 45 53.54 -4.89 4.36
C ARG A 45 52.28 -4.49 5.13
N GLY A 46 51.40 -5.41 5.53
CA GLY A 46 50.24 -5.11 6.36
C GLY A 46 49.19 -4.23 5.68
N ARG A 47 48.99 -4.38 4.37
CA ARG A 47 47.98 -3.61 3.60
C ARG A 47 46.56 -3.87 4.07
N PRO A 48 45.69 -2.86 4.07
CA PRO A 48 44.29 -3.07 4.44
C PRO A 48 43.66 -4.18 3.59
N ALA A 49 42.94 -5.07 4.25
CA ALA A 49 42.22 -6.16 3.60
C ALA A 49 41.23 -5.62 2.55
N ARG A 50 41.00 -6.39 1.50
CA ARG A 50 40.00 -6.07 0.49
C ARG A 50 38.65 -5.74 1.17
N PRO A 51 37.98 -4.65 0.79
CA PRO A 51 36.68 -4.30 1.41
C PRO A 51 35.71 -5.46 1.34
N ALA A 52 35.27 -5.94 2.48
CA ALA A 52 34.24 -6.96 2.57
C ALA A 52 32.90 -6.38 2.03
N LYS A 53 32.05 -7.24 1.49
CA LYS A 53 30.72 -6.81 1.10
C LYS A 53 29.91 -6.48 2.36
N PRO A 54 29.23 -5.32 2.40
CA PRO A 54 28.36 -4.97 3.52
C PRO A 54 27.28 -6.05 3.75
N ALA A 55 26.96 -6.28 5.01
CA ALA A 55 25.86 -7.19 5.34
C ALA A 55 24.52 -6.61 4.89
N PRO A 56 23.61 -7.43 4.33
CA PRO A 56 22.25 -6.99 4.05
C PRO A 56 21.61 -6.42 5.32
N HIS A 57 21.05 -5.20 5.22
CA HIS A 57 20.42 -4.47 6.34
C HIS A 57 21.35 -4.24 7.56
N GLY A 58 22.69 -4.31 7.34
CA GLY A 58 23.70 -3.99 8.34
C GLY A 58 23.79 -2.48 8.64
N SER A 59 24.84 -2.08 9.38
CA SER A 59 25.05 -0.68 9.80
C SER A 59 25.10 0.30 8.64
N GLU A 60 25.73 -0.07 7.54
CA GLU A 60 25.84 0.75 6.33
C GLU A 60 24.48 0.98 5.68
N TRP A 61 23.70 -0.09 5.53
CA TRP A 61 22.34 0.03 5.00
C TRP A 61 21.44 0.86 5.93
N GLN A 62 21.50 0.65 7.24
CA GLN A 62 20.73 1.43 8.20
C GLN A 62 21.07 2.93 8.16
N ALA A 63 22.35 3.26 7.97
CA ALA A 63 22.78 4.64 7.80
C ALA A 63 22.26 5.24 6.48
N ALA A 64 22.40 4.50 5.38
CA ALA A 64 21.88 4.91 4.07
C ALA A 64 20.37 5.07 4.09
N TYR A 65 19.64 4.12 4.70
CA TYR A 65 18.18 4.19 4.81
C TYR A 65 17.72 5.43 5.59
N ARG A 66 18.36 5.74 6.72
CA ARG A 66 18.10 7.00 7.43
C ARG A 66 18.34 8.22 6.55
N ALA A 67 19.46 8.24 5.84
CA ALA A 67 19.82 9.38 4.99
C ALA A 67 18.82 9.62 3.85
N VAL A 68 18.32 8.55 3.22
CA VAL A 68 17.36 8.69 2.12
C VAL A 68 15.93 8.96 2.59
N VAL A 69 15.54 8.52 3.78
CA VAL A 69 14.18 8.72 4.33
C VAL A 69 14.01 10.10 4.98
N THR A 70 15.04 10.61 5.66
CA THR A 70 14.96 11.85 6.44
C THR A 70 14.45 13.05 5.64
N PRO A 71 14.89 13.33 4.40
CA PRO A 71 14.37 14.45 3.63
C PRO A 71 12.85 14.39 3.44
N PHE A 72 12.31 13.21 3.11
CA PHE A 72 10.85 13.02 2.91
C PHE A 72 10.05 13.19 4.20
N LEU A 73 10.64 12.88 5.36
CA LEU A 73 10.03 13.18 6.65
C LEU A 73 10.01 14.69 6.92
N THR A 74 11.13 15.37 6.66
CA THR A 74 11.26 16.81 6.89
C THR A 74 10.32 17.62 6.00
N GLU A 75 10.17 17.20 4.74
CA GLU A 75 9.27 17.82 3.76
C GLU A 75 7.78 17.45 3.98
N GLY A 76 7.48 16.60 4.97
CA GLY A 76 6.10 16.24 5.31
C GLY A 76 5.39 15.41 4.25
N VAL A 77 6.12 14.63 3.45
CA VAL A 77 5.57 13.81 2.36
C VAL A 77 4.70 12.67 2.89
N PHE A 78 5.04 12.12 4.06
CA PHE A 78 4.29 11.04 4.69
C PHE A 78 3.06 11.54 5.44
N GLN A 79 2.01 10.73 5.47
CA GLN A 79 0.86 11.02 6.33
C GLN A 79 1.30 11.15 7.80
N PRO A 80 0.69 12.08 8.59
CA PRO A 80 1.15 12.39 9.95
C PRO A 80 1.24 11.16 10.87
N GLY A 81 0.33 10.20 10.73
CA GLY A 81 0.34 8.95 11.50
C GLY A 81 1.53 8.06 11.15
N VAL A 82 1.87 7.97 9.85
CA VAL A 82 3.01 7.20 9.34
C VAL A 82 4.32 7.89 9.74
N ALA A 83 4.44 9.20 9.55
CA ALA A 83 5.63 9.97 9.89
C ALA A 83 6.05 9.77 11.35
N ARG A 84 5.09 9.89 12.28
CA ARG A 84 5.34 9.73 13.74
C ARG A 84 5.88 8.35 14.11
N VAL A 85 5.37 7.29 13.47
CA VAL A 85 5.84 5.92 13.70
C VAL A 85 7.18 5.68 13.02
N LEU A 86 7.35 6.22 11.82
CA LEU A 86 8.57 6.10 11.03
C LEU A 86 9.76 6.75 11.70
N GLU A 87 9.62 7.94 12.30
CA GLU A 87 10.67 8.60 13.10
C GLU A 87 11.20 7.70 14.22
N LYS A 88 10.30 6.99 14.90
CA LYS A 88 10.71 6.03 15.95
C LYS A 88 11.41 4.81 15.36
N SER A 89 10.90 4.28 14.25
CA SER A 89 11.44 3.13 13.55
C SER A 89 12.84 3.40 13.00
N LEU A 90 13.14 4.62 12.54
CA LEU A 90 14.44 5.02 12.02
C LEU A 90 15.56 5.02 13.08
N ARG A 91 15.25 4.99 14.37
CA ARG A 91 16.28 4.83 15.41
C ARG A 91 16.99 3.47 15.30
N LYS A 92 16.24 2.42 14.96
CA LYS A 92 16.75 1.07 14.71
C LYS A 92 15.97 0.45 13.53
N PRO A 93 16.32 0.81 12.29
CA PRO A 93 15.61 0.33 11.12
C PRO A 93 15.66 -1.19 11.02
N LYS A 94 14.51 -1.80 10.72
CA LYS A 94 14.40 -3.24 10.50
C LYS A 94 14.54 -3.56 9.02
N ALA A 95 14.82 -4.81 8.72
CA ALA A 95 15.06 -5.31 7.37
C ALA A 95 13.86 -5.11 6.39
N SER A 96 12.66 -4.92 6.90
CA SER A 96 11.48 -4.61 6.08
C SER A 96 10.43 -3.86 6.90
N CYS A 97 9.55 -3.12 6.22
CA CYS A 97 8.38 -2.49 6.85
C CYS A 97 7.48 -3.53 7.54
N GLY A 98 7.41 -4.76 7.00
CA GLY A 98 6.65 -5.86 7.58
C GLY A 98 7.26 -6.42 8.88
N ALA A 99 8.53 -6.19 9.13
CA ALA A 99 9.20 -6.59 10.37
C ALA A 99 8.98 -5.59 11.53
N ASP A 100 8.37 -4.43 11.26
CA ASP A 100 7.98 -3.45 12.27
C ASP A 100 6.44 -3.45 12.44
N PRO A 101 5.90 -4.07 13.51
CA PRO A 101 4.44 -4.17 13.70
C PRO A 101 3.74 -2.81 13.76
N ALA A 102 4.37 -1.80 14.37
CA ALA A 102 3.80 -0.47 14.49
C ALA A 102 3.72 0.23 13.11
N LEU A 103 4.77 0.10 12.31
CA LEU A 103 4.80 0.64 10.96
C LEU A 103 3.83 -0.11 10.05
N LEU A 104 3.80 -1.44 10.14
CA LEU A 104 2.84 -2.27 9.41
C LEU A 104 1.40 -1.87 9.68
N GLN A 105 1.06 -1.58 10.95
CA GLN A 105 -0.29 -1.18 11.34
C GLN A 105 -0.72 0.14 10.70
N VAL A 106 0.16 1.16 10.67
CA VAL A 106 -0.18 2.47 10.10
C VAL A 106 -0.10 2.49 8.57
N LEU A 107 0.70 1.60 7.97
CA LEU A 107 0.81 1.42 6.53
C LEU A 107 -0.28 0.52 5.95
N ARG A 108 -0.98 -0.25 6.78
CA ARG A 108 -2.15 -0.98 6.30
C ARG A 108 -3.08 0.03 5.63
N PRO A 109 -3.61 -0.28 4.43
CA PRO A 109 -4.70 0.50 3.92
C PRO A 109 -5.69 0.61 5.08
N LYS A 110 -6.08 1.82 5.45
CA LYS A 110 -7.37 1.97 6.10
C LYS A 110 -8.32 1.39 5.06
N THR A 111 -8.60 0.11 5.21
CA THR A 111 -9.74 -0.47 4.56
C THR A 111 -10.86 0.41 5.10
N THR A 112 -11.32 1.37 4.31
CA THR A 112 -12.72 1.70 4.36
C THR A 112 -13.34 0.35 4.07
N GLU A 113 -13.61 -0.42 5.13
CA GLU A 113 -14.46 -1.58 5.04
C GLU A 113 -15.74 -1.01 4.46
N ARG A 114 -15.83 -1.12 3.14
CA ARG A 114 -17.08 -0.71 2.49
C ARG A 114 -18.13 -1.57 3.13
N PRO A 115 -19.16 -0.99 3.71
CA PRO A 115 -20.20 -1.79 4.32
C PRO A 115 -20.71 -2.78 3.29
N HIS A 116 -21.06 -3.96 3.74
CA HIS A 116 -21.69 -4.94 2.88
C HIS A 116 -23.20 -4.75 2.92
N VAL A 117 -23.91 -5.24 1.91
CA VAL A 117 -25.39 -5.15 1.86
C VAL A 117 -26.03 -5.74 3.12
N ARG A 118 -25.44 -6.79 3.73
CA ARG A 118 -25.94 -7.39 4.99
C ARG A 118 -25.95 -6.40 6.16
N ASP A 119 -24.98 -5.48 6.20
CA ASP A 119 -24.72 -4.59 7.33
C ASP A 119 -25.63 -3.36 7.31
N LEU A 120 -26.36 -3.13 6.21
CA LEU A 120 -27.31 -2.04 6.07
C LEU A 120 -28.67 -2.40 6.72
N PRO A 121 -29.40 -1.44 7.29
CA PRO A 121 -30.81 -1.64 7.65
C PRO A 121 -31.69 -1.96 6.45
N GLU A 122 -32.80 -2.67 6.66
CA GLU A 122 -33.82 -2.82 5.61
C GLU A 122 -34.42 -1.45 5.26
N GLY A 123 -34.77 -1.25 4.01
CA GLY A 123 -35.20 0.04 3.48
C GLY A 123 -34.09 1.01 3.13
N SER A 124 -32.84 0.71 3.48
CA SER A 124 -31.71 1.57 3.13
C SER A 124 -31.48 1.60 1.63
N ALA A 125 -31.30 2.80 1.11
CA ALA A 125 -30.83 2.99 -0.26
C ALA A 125 -29.29 2.89 -0.30
N PHE A 126 -28.77 2.19 -1.30
CA PHE A 126 -27.33 1.99 -1.47
C PHE A 126 -26.96 1.84 -2.95
N ARG A 127 -25.68 2.07 -3.26
CA ARG A 127 -25.11 1.84 -4.59
C ARG A 127 -24.06 0.74 -4.51
N LEU A 128 -24.13 -0.22 -5.41
CA LEU A 128 -23.07 -1.19 -5.61
C LEU A 128 -21.84 -0.55 -6.30
N VAL A 129 -20.68 -1.18 -6.14
CA VAL A 129 -19.43 -0.77 -6.85
C VAL A 129 -19.64 -0.72 -8.38
N SER A 130 -20.56 -1.54 -8.90
CA SER A 130 -20.97 -1.51 -10.32
C SER A 130 -21.71 -0.24 -10.76
N GLY A 131 -22.00 0.69 -9.84
CA GLY A 131 -22.74 1.93 -10.11
C GLY A 131 -24.27 1.81 -10.01
N ARG A 132 -24.83 0.60 -9.91
CA ARG A 132 -26.27 0.39 -9.79
C ARG A 132 -26.77 0.70 -8.39
N SER A 133 -27.93 1.37 -8.29
CA SER A 133 -28.54 1.80 -7.02
C SER A 133 -29.75 0.92 -6.67
N PHE A 134 -29.85 0.58 -5.39
CA PHE A 134 -30.88 -0.33 -4.87
C PHE A 134 -31.43 0.17 -3.53
N VAL A 135 -32.63 -0.29 -3.20
CA VAL A 135 -33.19 -0.24 -1.85
C VAL A 135 -33.14 -1.65 -1.27
N LYS A 136 -32.59 -1.80 -0.07
CA LYS A 136 -32.49 -3.09 0.63
C LYS A 136 -33.86 -3.54 1.09
N GLY A 137 -34.22 -4.75 0.72
CA GLY A 137 -35.41 -5.45 1.21
C GLY A 137 -35.05 -6.62 2.12
N PRO A 138 -35.99 -7.55 2.35
CA PRO A 138 -35.84 -8.64 3.29
C PRO A 138 -34.79 -9.66 2.86
N ARG A 139 -34.14 -10.27 3.86
CA ARG A 139 -33.21 -11.37 3.64
C ARG A 139 -33.99 -12.64 3.26
N ARG A 140 -33.57 -13.24 2.16
CA ARG A 140 -33.98 -14.58 1.77
C ARG A 140 -32.85 -15.57 2.10
N ARG A 141 -33.10 -16.87 1.97
CA ARG A 141 -32.20 -17.94 2.41
C ARG A 141 -30.70 -17.65 2.26
N THR A 142 -30.21 -17.30 1.07
CA THR A 142 -28.79 -17.03 0.78
C THR A 142 -28.53 -15.65 0.18
N ARG A 143 -29.57 -14.89 -0.10
CA ARG A 143 -29.52 -13.60 -0.80
C ARG A 143 -30.41 -12.59 -0.08
N ILE A 144 -30.23 -11.32 -0.44
CA ILE A 144 -31.08 -10.21 0.01
C ILE A 144 -31.88 -9.73 -1.20
N ALA A 145 -33.20 -9.63 -1.05
CA ALA A 145 -34.04 -9.05 -2.08
C ALA A 145 -33.82 -7.54 -2.07
N CYS A 146 -33.34 -6.98 -3.18
CA CYS A 146 -33.10 -5.54 -3.30
C CYS A 146 -33.82 -5.02 -4.53
N THR A 147 -34.55 -3.90 -4.37
CA THR A 147 -35.25 -3.27 -5.47
C THR A 147 -34.37 -2.22 -6.13
N GLU A 148 -34.14 -2.34 -7.42
CA GLU A 148 -33.34 -1.37 -8.18
C GLU A 148 -34.12 -0.06 -8.35
N VAL A 149 -33.50 1.06 -8.00
CA VAL A 149 -34.14 2.37 -7.97
C VAL A 149 -34.57 2.83 -9.37
N GLY A 150 -33.81 2.52 -10.42
CA GLY A 150 -34.12 2.96 -11.78
C GLY A 150 -35.22 2.16 -12.48
N SER A 151 -35.29 0.85 -12.23
CA SER A 151 -36.23 -0.05 -12.94
C SER A 151 -37.38 -0.55 -12.07
N GLY A 152 -37.36 -0.36 -10.76
CA GLY A 152 -38.32 -0.94 -9.82
C GLY A 152 -38.25 -2.48 -9.69
N ARG A 153 -37.34 -3.15 -10.41
CA ARG A 153 -37.22 -4.62 -10.42
C ARG A 153 -36.48 -5.12 -9.20
N THR A 154 -36.90 -6.26 -8.67
CA THR A 154 -36.24 -6.91 -7.54
C THR A 154 -35.13 -7.84 -8.00
N PHE A 155 -33.98 -7.71 -7.38
CA PHE A 155 -32.79 -8.53 -7.63
C PHE A 155 -32.34 -9.24 -6.34
N ALA A 156 -31.80 -10.44 -6.51
CA ALA A 156 -31.21 -11.24 -5.43
C ALA A 156 -29.74 -10.88 -5.26
N VAL A 157 -29.44 -9.94 -4.36
CA VAL A 157 -28.08 -9.41 -4.14
C VAL A 157 -27.35 -10.27 -3.10
N HIS A 158 -26.03 -10.47 -3.30
CA HIS A 158 -25.20 -11.21 -2.34
C HIS A 158 -25.03 -10.42 -1.03
N PRO A 159 -25.17 -11.03 0.16
CA PRO A 159 -25.04 -10.34 1.44
C PRO A 159 -23.69 -9.64 1.63
N LEU A 160 -22.61 -10.19 1.07
CA LEU A 160 -21.26 -9.65 1.12
C LEU A 160 -20.91 -8.75 -0.09
N ALA A 161 -21.90 -8.33 -0.87
CA ALA A 161 -21.62 -7.35 -1.92
C ALA A 161 -21.23 -6.01 -1.27
N GLU A 162 -20.12 -5.44 -1.73
CA GLU A 162 -19.63 -4.13 -1.26
C GLU A 162 -20.54 -3.00 -1.77
N VAL A 163 -20.85 -2.08 -0.88
CA VAL A 163 -21.69 -0.93 -1.20
C VAL A 163 -20.92 0.38 -1.07
N VAL A 164 -21.24 1.32 -1.93
CA VAL A 164 -20.81 2.72 -1.80
C VAL A 164 -21.97 3.46 -1.16
N TRP A 165 -21.79 3.89 0.09
CA TRP A 165 -22.80 4.72 0.76
C TRP A 165 -22.80 6.12 0.14
N THR A 166 -23.97 6.64 -0.18
CA THR A 166 -24.15 8.05 -0.57
C THR A 166 -25.21 8.66 0.33
N ASP A 167 -24.86 9.71 1.06
CA ASP A 167 -25.81 10.53 1.84
C ASP A 167 -26.74 11.39 0.95
N ALA A 168 -26.54 11.34 -0.37
CA ALA A 168 -27.41 12.04 -1.31
C ALA A 168 -28.76 11.30 -1.45
N PRO A 169 -29.89 12.01 -1.37
CA PRO A 169 -31.18 11.40 -1.67
C PRO A 169 -31.16 10.82 -3.09
N LEU A 170 -31.51 9.55 -3.20
CA LEU A 170 -31.62 8.90 -4.51
C LEU A 170 -32.72 9.61 -5.32
N PRO A 171 -32.53 9.80 -6.63
CA PRO A 171 -33.63 10.31 -7.47
C PRO A 171 -34.82 9.40 -7.32
N ALA A 172 -36.01 10.02 -7.22
CA ALA A 172 -37.27 9.30 -7.13
C ALA A 172 -37.38 8.26 -8.28
N PRO A 173 -37.95 7.09 -8.01
CA PRO A 173 -38.14 6.10 -9.06
C PRO A 173 -38.93 6.71 -10.21
N THR A 174 -38.34 6.68 -11.41
CA THR A 174 -39.07 7.04 -12.62
C THR A 174 -40.24 6.07 -12.74
N PRO A 175 -41.49 6.56 -12.82
CA PRO A 175 -42.66 5.67 -13.00
C PRO A 175 -42.44 4.82 -14.25
N ALA A 176 -42.67 3.53 -14.11
CA ALA A 176 -42.60 2.60 -15.23
C ALA A 176 -43.49 3.15 -16.38
N ALA A 177 -42.93 3.24 -17.57
CA ALA A 177 -43.70 3.60 -18.76
C ALA A 177 -44.93 2.64 -18.86
N PRO A 178 -46.12 3.16 -19.15
CA PRO A 178 -47.30 2.31 -19.28
C PRO A 178 -47.05 1.26 -20.38
N GLU A 179 -47.27 0.00 -20.03
CA GLU A 179 -47.30 -1.08 -21.02
C GLU A 179 -48.35 -0.76 -22.07
N ILE A 180 -47.92 -0.48 -23.29
CA ILE A 180 -48.84 -0.36 -24.42
C ILE A 180 -49.32 -1.77 -24.73
N HIS A 181 -50.50 -2.10 -24.24
CA HIS A 181 -51.24 -3.29 -24.69
C HIS A 181 -51.68 -3.04 -26.15
N LEU A 182 -50.92 -3.58 -27.08
CA LEU A 182 -51.40 -3.78 -28.44
C LEU A 182 -52.34 -5.00 -28.41
N HIS A 183 -53.61 -4.72 -28.43
CA HIS A 183 -54.59 -5.75 -28.77
C HIS A 183 -54.55 -6.08 -30.26
N PRO A 184 -54.75 -7.34 -30.63
CA PRO A 184 -54.74 -7.82 -32.03
C PRO A 184 -55.85 -7.27 -32.88
#